data_a47115a5fbc44ba2b1fea18fee3f5ed3
#
_entry.id   a47115a5fbc44ba2b1fea18fee3f5ed3
#
_cell.length_a   1.000
_cell.length_b   1.000
_cell.length_c   1.000
_cell.angle_alpha   90.00
_cell.angle_beta   90.00
_cell.angle_gamma   90.00
#
_symmetry.space_group_name_H-M   'P 1'
#
loop_
_entity.id
_entity.type
_entity.pdbx_description
1 polymer ?
#
loop_
_entity_poly.entity_id
_entity_poly.type
_entity_poly.pdbx_seq_one_letter_code
_entity_poly.pdbx_strand_id
1 'polypeptide(L)'
;MAGVQPSLPPSARVALLVWYAPRARAYAWRWGRPSAYRTLVSELMLQQTQASRVEPAFRSFVRRFPSVSSLAAASRAEVLRAWTGLGYNRRAVSLHRAAQAVMTSHGGRVPVDPEALRTLPGVGPYTAAAVASIAGGVPVAALDVNVRRIVARVGFADAPPSPSAVDEAAARWLDRGDPGRWNQALMDLGRTHCRAVPQCEGCPLARACRWRRANPGGGPVASGSRGQSRFAGSMREVRGRIVDVLRGRPTAGLTALVGATGFTTARVEVALEGLVRDGVVERSGRSYRLPR
;
A
#
# COMPACT_ATOMS: atom_id res chain seq x y z
N MET A 1 -26.08 24.65 10.35
CA MET A 1 -26.92 23.48 9.99
C MET A 1 -26.04 22.26 9.93
N ALA A 2 -26.18 21.31 10.84
CA ALA A 2 -25.53 20.01 10.76
C ALA A 2 -26.12 19.25 9.56
N GLY A 3 -25.40 19.23 8.43
CA GLY A 3 -25.84 18.55 7.22
C GLY A 3 -26.05 17.07 7.51
N VAL A 4 -27.18 16.53 7.09
CA VAL A 4 -27.49 15.08 7.18
C VAL A 4 -26.35 14.32 6.53
N GLN A 5 -25.61 13.61 7.37
CA GLN A 5 -24.46 12.82 6.90
C GLN A 5 -24.94 11.68 5.99
N PRO A 6 -24.31 11.44 4.85
CA PRO A 6 -24.79 10.48 3.86
C PRO A 6 -24.80 9.06 4.42
N SER A 7 -25.94 8.39 4.35
CA SER A 7 -26.06 6.95 4.58
C SER A 7 -25.92 6.18 3.27
N LEU A 8 -25.31 5.00 3.32
CA LEU A 8 -25.28 4.09 2.19
C LEU A 8 -26.49 3.13 2.29
N PRO A 9 -27.40 3.09 1.31
CA PRO A 9 -28.56 2.22 1.34
C PRO A 9 -28.18 0.73 1.49
N PRO A 10 -28.98 -0.09 2.21
CA PRO A 10 -28.72 -1.52 2.35
C PRO A 10 -28.55 -2.24 1.01
N SER A 11 -29.36 -1.90 0.01
CA SER A 11 -29.24 -2.45 -1.34
C SER A 11 -27.88 -2.17 -2.00
N ALA A 12 -27.30 -1.00 -1.78
CA ALA A 12 -25.98 -0.68 -2.31
C ALA A 12 -24.86 -1.45 -1.58
N ARG A 13 -25.01 -1.70 -0.28
CA ARG A 13 -24.09 -2.58 0.48
C ARG A 13 -24.09 -3.99 -0.07
N VAL A 14 -25.28 -4.56 -0.27
CA VAL A 14 -25.44 -5.90 -0.85
C VAL A 14 -24.85 -5.94 -2.26
N ALA A 15 -25.17 -4.96 -3.12
CA ALA A 15 -24.64 -4.87 -4.48
C ALA A 15 -23.10 -4.85 -4.51
N LEU A 16 -22.46 -4.09 -3.61
CA LEU A 16 -20.99 -4.06 -3.51
C LEU A 16 -20.41 -5.42 -3.12
N LEU A 17 -20.98 -6.08 -2.11
CA LEU A 17 -20.47 -7.37 -1.63
C LEU A 17 -20.72 -8.52 -2.61
N VAL A 18 -21.86 -8.51 -3.33
CA VAL A 18 -22.16 -9.46 -4.41
C VAL A 18 -21.17 -9.26 -5.58
N TRP A 19 -20.94 -8.00 -5.98
CA TRP A 19 -19.96 -7.70 -7.02
C TRP A 19 -18.54 -8.14 -6.62
N TYR A 20 -18.17 -8.01 -5.34
CA TYR A 20 -16.86 -8.36 -4.83
C TYR A 20 -16.66 -9.88 -4.69
N ALA A 21 -17.69 -10.66 -4.40
CA ALA A 21 -17.59 -12.08 -4.06
C ALA A 21 -16.73 -12.91 -5.03
N PRO A 22 -16.90 -12.85 -6.37
CA PRO A 22 -16.05 -13.60 -7.31
C PRO A 22 -14.61 -13.07 -7.37
N ARG A 23 -14.33 -11.88 -6.82
CA ARG A 23 -13.03 -11.21 -6.83
C ARG A 23 -12.26 -11.39 -5.54
N ALA A 24 -12.91 -11.91 -4.49
CA ALA A 24 -12.36 -11.96 -3.13
C ALA A 24 -11.02 -12.70 -3.05
N ARG A 25 -10.79 -13.68 -3.90
CA ARG A 25 -9.55 -14.48 -3.95
C ARG A 25 -8.66 -14.18 -5.16
N ALA A 26 -8.78 -13.01 -5.78
CA ALA A 26 -8.02 -12.63 -6.97
C ALA A 26 -6.49 -12.61 -6.75
N TYR A 27 -6.02 -12.51 -5.51
CA TYR A 27 -4.59 -12.36 -5.17
C TYR A 27 -4.16 -13.33 -4.07
N ALA A 28 -2.91 -13.79 -4.12
CA ALA A 28 -2.34 -14.77 -3.19
C ALA A 28 -2.36 -14.33 -1.71
N TRP A 29 -2.29 -13.04 -1.43
CA TRP A 29 -2.39 -12.52 -0.05
C TRP A 29 -3.80 -12.63 0.55
N ARG A 30 -4.80 -12.96 -0.27
CA ARG A 30 -6.20 -13.19 0.15
C ARG A 30 -6.56 -14.69 0.25
N TRP A 31 -5.59 -15.59 0.00
CA TRP A 31 -5.84 -17.03 0.05
C TRP A 31 -5.72 -17.57 1.47
N GLY A 32 -6.60 -18.53 1.79
CA GLY A 32 -6.63 -19.18 3.09
C GLY A 32 -7.22 -18.29 4.18
N ARG A 33 -6.87 -18.58 5.43
CA ARG A 33 -7.27 -17.76 6.58
C ARG A 33 -6.50 -16.43 6.59
N PRO A 34 -7.15 -15.31 6.92
CA PRO A 34 -6.48 -14.04 7.09
C PRO A 34 -5.33 -14.15 8.10
N SER A 35 -4.18 -13.59 7.76
CA SER A 35 -2.98 -13.57 8.60
C SER A 35 -2.45 -12.15 8.70
N ALA A 36 -2.29 -11.65 9.93
CA ALA A 36 -1.78 -10.30 10.18
C ALA A 36 -0.40 -10.09 9.55
N TYR A 37 0.49 -11.09 9.62
CA TYR A 37 1.79 -11.04 8.96
C TYR A 37 1.67 -10.92 7.43
N ARG A 38 0.90 -11.81 6.78
CA ARG A 38 0.73 -11.79 5.33
C ARG A 38 0.04 -10.52 4.85
N THR A 39 -0.94 -10.03 5.60
CA THR A 39 -1.61 -8.76 5.31
C THR A 39 -0.64 -7.59 5.44
N LEU A 40 0.17 -7.53 6.51
CA LEU A 40 1.19 -6.49 6.66
C LEU A 40 2.20 -6.49 5.51
N VAL A 41 2.70 -7.66 5.10
CA VAL A 41 3.62 -7.80 3.97
C VAL A 41 2.97 -7.28 2.69
N SER A 42 1.74 -7.71 2.37
CA SER A 42 1.06 -7.29 1.15
C SER A 42 0.75 -5.80 1.15
N GLU A 43 0.29 -5.24 2.28
CA GLU A 43 -0.03 -3.81 2.36
C GLU A 43 1.21 -2.93 2.16
N LEU A 44 2.37 -3.28 2.74
CA LEU A 44 3.60 -2.55 2.47
C LEU A 44 4.09 -2.71 1.02
N MET A 45 3.90 -3.88 0.41
CA MET A 45 4.23 -4.09 -1.01
C MET A 45 3.32 -3.29 -1.94
N LEU A 46 2.04 -3.15 -1.61
CA LEU A 46 1.04 -2.43 -2.41
C LEU A 46 1.17 -0.90 -2.34
N GLN A 47 1.88 -0.36 -1.34
CA GLN A 47 2.14 1.08 -1.29
C GLN A 47 2.80 1.55 -2.60
N GLN A 48 2.11 2.37 -3.40
CA GLN A 48 2.58 2.91 -4.68
C GLN A 48 3.04 1.86 -5.72
N THR A 49 2.59 0.60 -5.59
CA THR A 49 2.92 -0.48 -6.53
C THR A 49 1.63 -1.18 -6.97
N GLN A 50 1.53 -1.45 -8.27
CA GLN A 50 0.37 -2.13 -8.84
C GLN A 50 0.28 -3.58 -8.35
N ALA A 51 -0.95 -4.07 -8.09
CA ALA A 51 -1.21 -5.40 -7.58
C ALA A 51 -0.65 -6.53 -8.48
N SER A 52 -0.69 -6.36 -9.81
CA SER A 52 -0.10 -7.30 -10.77
C SER A 52 1.41 -7.48 -10.63
N ARG A 53 2.11 -6.41 -10.22
CA ARG A 53 3.56 -6.46 -9.94
C ARG A 53 3.83 -7.04 -8.55
N VAL A 54 2.95 -6.79 -7.59
CA VAL A 54 3.08 -7.30 -6.21
C VAL A 54 2.85 -8.81 -6.14
N GLU A 55 1.91 -9.35 -6.90
CA GLU A 55 1.49 -10.76 -6.84
C GLU A 55 2.67 -11.76 -6.92
N PRO A 56 3.51 -11.76 -7.96
CA PRO A 56 4.65 -12.69 -8.03
C PRO A 56 5.70 -12.42 -6.95
N ALA A 57 5.96 -11.16 -6.61
CA ALA A 57 6.91 -10.78 -5.58
C ALA A 57 6.44 -11.24 -4.19
N PHE A 58 5.16 -11.08 -3.87
CA PHE A 58 4.57 -11.54 -2.62
C PHE A 58 4.73 -13.06 -2.45
N ARG A 59 4.39 -13.85 -3.48
CA ARG A 59 4.54 -15.30 -3.43
C ARG A 59 5.98 -15.73 -3.15
N SER A 60 6.94 -15.13 -3.84
CA SER A 60 8.36 -15.41 -3.63
C SER A 60 8.82 -15.00 -2.24
N PHE A 61 8.40 -13.82 -1.78
CA PHE A 61 8.78 -13.27 -0.48
C PHE A 61 8.27 -14.11 0.69
N VAL A 62 6.99 -14.50 0.69
CA VAL A 62 6.40 -15.30 1.78
C VAL A 62 6.86 -16.76 1.77
N ARG A 63 7.35 -17.28 0.64
CA ARG A 63 8.06 -18.58 0.61
C ARG A 63 9.41 -18.49 1.29
N ARG A 64 10.16 -17.40 1.05
CA ARG A 64 11.47 -17.18 1.67
C ARG A 64 11.35 -16.82 3.15
N PHE A 65 10.36 -16.02 3.51
CA PHE A 65 10.09 -15.57 4.87
C PHE A 65 8.65 -15.95 5.25
N PRO A 66 8.41 -17.22 5.66
CA PRO A 66 7.06 -17.71 5.92
C PRO A 66 6.43 -17.15 7.20
N SER A 67 7.23 -16.59 8.10
CA SER A 67 6.80 -16.04 9.38
C SER A 67 7.47 -14.68 9.68
N VAL A 68 6.92 -13.95 10.64
CA VAL A 68 7.53 -12.71 11.13
C VAL A 68 8.91 -12.97 11.76
N SER A 69 9.09 -14.11 12.43
CA SER A 69 10.37 -14.50 13.03
C SER A 69 11.44 -14.77 11.96
N SER A 70 11.10 -15.50 10.89
CA SER A 70 12.04 -15.74 9.78
C SER A 70 12.44 -14.44 9.06
N LEU A 71 11.50 -13.48 8.95
CA LEU A 71 11.80 -12.17 8.39
C LEU A 71 12.68 -11.32 9.32
N ALA A 72 12.40 -11.34 10.62
CA ALA A 72 13.16 -10.57 11.61
C ALA A 72 14.61 -11.06 11.76
N ALA A 73 14.82 -12.38 11.64
CA ALA A 73 16.14 -13.01 11.73
C ALA A 73 16.99 -12.87 10.47
N ALA A 74 16.38 -12.51 9.33
CA ALA A 74 17.10 -12.32 8.06
C ALA A 74 18.01 -11.10 8.14
N SER A 75 19.11 -11.12 7.37
CA SER A 75 19.87 -9.89 7.12
C SER A 75 19.08 -8.91 6.26
N ARG A 76 19.33 -7.62 6.43
CA ARG A 76 18.67 -6.58 5.62
C ARG A 76 18.99 -6.75 4.13
N ALA A 77 20.19 -7.22 3.80
CA ALA A 77 20.57 -7.55 2.42
C ALA A 77 19.68 -8.63 1.83
N GLU A 78 19.35 -9.68 2.58
CA GLU A 78 18.47 -10.75 2.11
C GLU A 78 17.05 -10.22 1.85
N VAL A 79 16.52 -9.39 2.76
CA VAL A 79 15.20 -8.78 2.58
C VAL A 79 15.18 -7.87 1.35
N LEU A 80 16.21 -7.06 1.14
CA LEU A 80 16.33 -6.18 -0.03
C LEU A 80 16.47 -6.98 -1.35
N ARG A 81 17.18 -8.12 -1.34
CA ARG A 81 17.22 -9.02 -2.50
C ARG A 81 15.88 -9.64 -2.80
N ALA A 82 15.14 -10.07 -1.79
CA ALA A 82 13.79 -10.62 -1.96
C ALA A 82 12.74 -9.56 -2.40
N TRP A 83 13.05 -8.27 -2.22
CA TRP A 83 12.19 -7.13 -2.63
C TRP A 83 12.37 -6.70 -4.09
N THR A 84 13.08 -7.49 -4.91
CA THR A 84 13.40 -7.18 -6.31
C THR A 84 12.12 -6.89 -7.12
N GLY A 85 12.19 -5.89 -8.02
CA GLY A 85 11.10 -5.51 -8.91
C GLY A 85 10.03 -4.61 -8.33
N LEU A 86 9.96 -4.41 -7.00
CA LEU A 86 8.93 -3.59 -6.36
C LEU A 86 9.27 -2.09 -6.28
N GLY A 87 10.56 -1.74 -6.31
CA GLY A 87 11.02 -0.37 -6.09
C GLY A 87 10.72 0.13 -4.67
N TYR A 88 10.92 1.45 -4.43
CA TYR A 88 10.67 2.05 -3.11
C TYR A 88 11.26 1.22 -1.95
N ASN A 89 12.53 0.87 -2.07
CA ASN A 89 13.24 -0.10 -1.22
C ASN A 89 13.22 0.26 0.28
N ARG A 90 12.96 1.53 0.64
CA ARG A 90 12.73 1.94 2.03
C ARG A 90 11.59 1.15 2.70
N ARG A 91 10.58 0.73 1.93
CA ARG A 91 9.48 -0.11 2.46
C ARG A 91 9.95 -1.48 2.91
N ALA A 92 10.92 -2.07 2.20
CA ALA A 92 11.56 -3.33 2.63
C ALA A 92 12.30 -3.17 3.94
N VAL A 93 13.03 -2.06 4.10
CA VAL A 93 13.69 -1.71 5.37
C VAL A 93 12.68 -1.50 6.48
N SER A 94 11.59 -0.78 6.21
CA SER A 94 10.51 -0.57 7.19
C SER A 94 9.85 -1.89 7.59
N LEU A 95 9.53 -2.77 6.64
CA LEU A 95 8.95 -4.08 6.90
C LEU A 95 9.87 -4.96 7.75
N HIS A 96 11.17 -4.97 7.46
CA HIS A 96 12.16 -5.70 8.24
C HIS A 96 12.25 -5.18 9.68
N ARG A 97 12.33 -3.85 9.84
CA ARG A 97 12.31 -3.23 11.18
C ARG A 97 11.00 -3.48 11.93
N ALA A 98 9.86 -3.47 11.22
CA ALA A 98 8.57 -3.82 11.80
C ALA A 98 8.56 -5.28 12.30
N ALA A 99 9.11 -6.22 11.52
CA ALA A 99 9.24 -7.60 11.96
C ALA A 99 10.12 -7.73 13.23
N GLN A 100 11.23 -7.01 13.28
CA GLN A 100 12.10 -6.96 14.48
C GLN A 100 11.35 -6.37 15.69
N ALA A 101 10.61 -5.26 15.50
CA ALA A 101 9.80 -4.67 16.57
C ALA A 101 8.70 -5.62 17.05
N VAL A 102 8.08 -6.40 16.16
CA VAL A 102 7.10 -7.44 16.55
C VAL A 102 7.73 -8.52 17.41
N MET A 103 8.96 -8.93 17.09
CA MET A 103 9.67 -9.92 17.93
C MET A 103 10.00 -9.38 19.32
N THR A 104 10.43 -8.12 19.42
CA THR A 104 10.86 -7.53 20.69
C THR A 104 9.71 -7.02 21.57
N SER A 105 8.66 -6.46 20.96
CA SER A 105 7.61 -5.74 21.68
C SER A 105 6.25 -6.42 21.68
N HIS A 106 6.03 -7.42 20.80
CA HIS A 106 4.73 -8.07 20.63
C HIS A 106 4.82 -9.62 20.67
N GLY A 107 5.86 -10.18 21.31
CA GLY A 107 6.01 -11.63 21.50
C GLY A 107 5.99 -12.45 20.20
N GLY A 108 6.48 -11.87 19.09
CA GLY A 108 6.53 -12.55 17.80
C GLY A 108 5.18 -12.68 17.09
N ARG A 109 4.14 -11.97 17.54
CA ARG A 109 2.83 -11.95 16.90
C ARG A 109 2.51 -10.53 16.41
N VAL A 110 2.25 -10.39 15.10
CA VAL A 110 1.81 -9.09 14.55
C VAL A 110 0.50 -8.70 15.23
N PRO A 111 0.44 -7.53 15.89
CA PRO A 111 -0.78 -7.10 16.57
C PRO A 111 -1.91 -6.86 15.56
N VAL A 112 -3.14 -6.88 16.03
CA VAL A 112 -4.34 -6.50 15.25
C VAL A 112 -5.04 -5.27 15.83
N ASP A 113 -4.56 -4.76 16.96
CA ASP A 113 -4.99 -3.47 17.48
C ASP A 113 -4.41 -2.34 16.62
N PRO A 114 -5.25 -1.39 16.13
CA PRO A 114 -4.80 -0.31 15.26
C PRO A 114 -3.71 0.60 15.87
N GLU A 115 -3.78 0.88 17.17
CA GLU A 115 -2.81 1.75 17.83
C GLU A 115 -1.46 1.03 17.99
N ALA A 116 -1.47 -0.24 18.40
CA ALA A 116 -0.26 -1.05 18.44
C ALA A 116 0.39 -1.20 17.05
N LEU A 117 -0.42 -1.39 16.00
CA LEU A 117 0.08 -1.45 14.62
C LEU A 117 0.76 -0.15 14.19
N ARG A 118 0.27 1.01 14.60
CA ARG A 118 0.83 2.32 14.25
C ARG A 118 2.20 2.57 14.85
N THR A 119 2.60 1.85 15.89
CA THR A 119 3.94 1.93 16.46
C THR A 119 4.98 1.25 15.57
N LEU A 120 4.56 0.38 14.66
CA LEU A 120 5.47 -0.38 13.80
C LEU A 120 6.04 0.48 12.67
N PRO A 121 7.35 0.38 12.38
CA PRO A 121 7.99 1.13 11.30
C PRO A 121 7.31 0.94 9.93
N GLY A 122 6.93 2.04 9.29
CA GLY A 122 6.29 2.03 7.96
C GLY A 122 4.79 1.76 7.96
N VAL A 123 4.18 1.60 9.12
CA VAL A 123 2.75 1.39 9.30
C VAL A 123 2.07 2.72 9.63
N GLY A 124 1.39 3.28 8.65
CA GLY A 124 0.55 4.47 8.81
C GLY A 124 -0.89 4.11 9.17
N PRO A 125 -1.76 5.12 9.40
CA PRO A 125 -3.16 4.92 9.78
C PRO A 125 -3.93 3.97 8.84
N TYR A 126 -3.75 4.12 7.52
CA TYR A 126 -4.37 3.24 6.53
C TYR A 126 -3.90 1.78 6.69
N THR A 127 -2.58 1.54 6.73
CA THR A 127 -2.03 0.18 6.82
C THR A 127 -2.45 -0.48 8.14
N ALA A 128 -2.47 0.27 9.25
CA ALA A 128 -2.95 -0.22 10.54
C ALA A 128 -4.43 -0.65 10.45
N ALA A 129 -5.30 0.20 9.91
CA ALA A 129 -6.71 -0.13 9.73
C ALA A 129 -6.93 -1.32 8.79
N ALA A 130 -6.15 -1.43 7.71
CA ALA A 130 -6.23 -2.56 6.78
C ALA A 130 -5.84 -3.89 7.45
N VAL A 131 -4.71 -3.92 8.17
CA VAL A 131 -4.28 -5.12 8.90
C VAL A 131 -5.28 -5.49 10.00
N ALA A 132 -5.71 -4.51 10.80
CA ALA A 132 -6.66 -4.71 11.88
C ALA A 132 -8.00 -5.27 11.38
N SER A 133 -8.57 -4.69 10.32
CA SER A 133 -9.86 -5.13 9.79
C SER A 133 -9.78 -6.45 9.03
N ILE A 134 -8.76 -6.64 8.18
CA ILE A 134 -8.65 -7.81 7.31
C ILE A 134 -8.22 -9.05 8.10
N ALA A 135 -7.26 -8.91 9.01
CA ALA A 135 -6.70 -10.05 9.74
C ALA A 135 -7.28 -10.20 11.16
N GLY A 136 -7.69 -9.10 11.78
CA GLY A 136 -8.22 -9.09 13.15
C GLY A 136 -9.74 -9.00 13.22
N GLY A 137 -10.44 -8.71 12.13
CA GLY A 137 -11.90 -8.46 12.15
C GLY A 137 -12.28 -7.20 12.94
N VAL A 138 -11.34 -6.30 13.22
CA VAL A 138 -11.59 -5.07 13.96
C VAL A 138 -12.45 -4.14 13.09
N PRO A 139 -13.57 -3.59 13.62
CA PRO A 139 -14.49 -2.77 12.84
C PRO A 139 -13.97 -1.35 12.62
N VAL A 140 -12.93 -1.22 11.80
CA VAL A 140 -12.29 0.04 11.41
C VAL A 140 -12.24 0.20 9.89
N ALA A 141 -12.51 1.42 9.40
CA ALA A 141 -12.45 1.73 7.97
C ALA A 141 -11.01 2.00 7.53
N ALA A 142 -10.55 1.27 6.51
CA ALA A 142 -9.24 1.48 5.91
C ALA A 142 -9.33 2.50 4.75
N LEU A 143 -8.92 3.73 5.01
CA LEU A 143 -9.14 4.87 4.13
C LEU A 143 -7.87 5.26 3.36
N ASP A 144 -7.67 4.68 2.17
CA ASP A 144 -6.73 5.18 1.20
C ASP A 144 -7.35 6.29 0.31
N VAL A 145 -6.56 6.84 -0.60
CA VAL A 145 -7.03 7.87 -1.55
C VAL A 145 -8.18 7.39 -2.44
N ASN A 146 -8.26 6.09 -2.72
CA ASN A 146 -9.30 5.51 -3.55
C ASN A 146 -10.61 5.34 -2.77
N VAL A 147 -10.53 4.83 -1.55
CA VAL A 147 -11.70 4.67 -0.65
C VAL A 147 -12.27 6.05 -0.30
N ARG A 148 -11.43 7.03 0.04
CA ARG A 148 -11.84 8.42 0.26
C ARG A 148 -12.58 8.99 -0.94
N ARG A 149 -12.08 8.76 -2.15
CA ARG A 149 -12.73 9.20 -3.39
C ARG A 149 -14.08 8.52 -3.61
N ILE A 150 -14.21 7.23 -3.32
CA ILE A 150 -15.49 6.53 -3.40
C ILE A 150 -16.49 7.14 -2.43
N VAL A 151 -16.11 7.30 -1.16
CA VAL A 151 -16.99 7.86 -0.13
C VAL A 151 -17.42 9.27 -0.49
N ALA A 152 -16.49 10.10 -0.95
CA ALA A 152 -16.79 11.46 -1.40
C ALA A 152 -17.78 11.47 -2.56
N ARG A 153 -17.57 10.67 -3.60
CA ARG A 153 -18.44 10.63 -4.79
C ARG A 153 -19.80 10.00 -4.51
N VAL A 154 -19.84 8.92 -3.76
CA VAL A 154 -21.09 8.21 -3.48
C VAL A 154 -21.94 8.97 -2.50
N GLY A 155 -21.33 9.55 -1.47
CA GLY A 155 -22.02 10.20 -0.37
C GLY A 155 -22.31 11.70 -0.56
N PHE A 156 -21.46 12.40 -1.32
CA PHE A 156 -21.52 13.87 -1.45
C PHE A 156 -21.56 14.23 -2.93
N ALA A 157 -22.52 15.04 -3.37
CA ALA A 157 -22.74 15.30 -4.80
C ALA A 157 -21.69 16.21 -5.42
N ASP A 158 -21.68 17.48 -5.10
CA ASP A 158 -21.03 18.53 -5.89
C ASP A 158 -19.95 19.32 -5.15
N ALA A 159 -19.99 19.38 -3.82
CA ALA A 159 -18.97 20.04 -3.04
C ALA A 159 -17.98 19.00 -2.47
N PRO A 160 -16.66 19.23 -2.59
CA PRO A 160 -15.70 18.36 -1.95
C PRO A 160 -15.94 18.38 -0.43
N PRO A 161 -16.26 17.21 0.17
CA PRO A 161 -16.49 17.13 1.61
C PRO A 161 -15.19 17.37 2.38
N SER A 162 -15.32 17.83 3.63
CA SER A 162 -14.15 17.87 4.51
C SER A 162 -13.59 16.46 4.75
N PRO A 163 -12.30 16.32 5.01
CA PRO A 163 -11.70 15.02 5.34
C PRO A 163 -12.43 14.30 6.49
N SER A 164 -12.83 15.03 7.54
CA SER A 164 -13.59 14.48 8.68
C SER A 164 -14.96 13.95 8.27
N ALA A 165 -15.68 14.66 7.40
CA ALA A 165 -16.98 14.20 6.90
C ALA A 165 -16.86 12.89 6.09
N VAL A 166 -15.77 12.72 5.34
CA VAL A 166 -15.45 11.46 4.62
C VAL A 166 -15.17 10.35 5.61
N ASP A 167 -14.37 10.61 6.65
CA ASP A 167 -13.99 9.63 7.66
C ASP A 167 -15.21 9.14 8.44
N GLU A 168 -16.07 10.05 8.87
CA GLU A 168 -17.34 9.73 9.55
C GLU A 168 -18.29 8.95 8.66
N ALA A 169 -18.45 9.33 7.39
CA ALA A 169 -19.30 8.59 6.46
C ALA A 169 -18.77 7.17 6.24
N ALA A 170 -17.48 7.00 6.06
CA ALA A 170 -16.85 5.69 5.89
C ALA A 170 -17.02 4.79 7.12
N ALA A 171 -16.89 5.36 8.33
CA ALA A 171 -17.12 4.63 9.57
C ALA A 171 -18.57 4.14 9.71
N ARG A 172 -19.56 4.97 9.29
CA ARG A 172 -20.98 4.58 9.27
C ARG A 172 -21.30 3.54 8.19
N TRP A 173 -20.61 3.59 7.06
CA TRP A 173 -20.85 2.64 5.98
C TRP A 173 -20.22 1.28 6.25
N LEU A 174 -19.31 1.19 7.20
CA LEU A 174 -18.56 -0.02 7.51
C LEU A 174 -19.51 -1.20 7.79
N ASP A 175 -19.24 -2.33 7.16
CA ASP A 175 -19.83 -3.60 7.54
C ASP A 175 -19.08 -4.13 8.79
N ARG A 176 -19.73 -4.02 9.94
CA ARG A 176 -19.14 -4.44 11.22
C ARG A 176 -19.12 -5.96 11.38
N GLY A 177 -19.90 -6.71 10.59
CA GLY A 177 -19.91 -8.17 10.59
C GLY A 177 -18.72 -8.77 9.84
N ASP A 178 -18.28 -8.11 8.75
CA ASP A 178 -17.09 -8.49 7.99
C ASP A 178 -16.35 -7.25 7.48
N PRO A 179 -15.66 -6.53 8.39
CA PRO A 179 -14.97 -5.27 8.03
C PRO A 179 -13.83 -5.49 7.05
N GLY A 180 -13.18 -6.65 7.10
CA GLY A 180 -12.09 -6.99 6.18
C GLY A 180 -12.59 -7.12 4.75
N ARG A 181 -13.65 -7.87 4.53
CA ARG A 181 -14.31 -8.04 3.22
C ARG A 181 -14.84 -6.71 2.68
N TRP A 182 -15.45 -5.90 3.55
CA TRP A 182 -15.95 -4.58 3.20
C TRP A 182 -14.83 -3.65 2.69
N ASN A 183 -13.76 -3.51 3.46
CA ASN A 183 -12.63 -2.67 3.10
C ASN A 183 -11.98 -3.14 1.77
N GLN A 184 -11.78 -4.43 1.60
CA GLN A 184 -11.23 -4.99 0.36
C GLN A 184 -12.16 -4.75 -0.85
N ALA A 185 -13.47 -4.82 -0.67
CA ALA A 185 -14.44 -4.52 -1.73
C ALA A 185 -14.34 -3.07 -2.20
N LEU A 186 -14.23 -2.12 -1.26
CA LEU A 186 -14.03 -0.70 -1.59
C LEU A 186 -12.67 -0.44 -2.26
N MET A 187 -11.60 -1.07 -1.80
CA MET A 187 -10.27 -0.96 -2.44
C MET A 187 -10.31 -1.45 -3.89
N ASP A 188 -10.94 -2.60 -4.15
CA ASP A 188 -11.06 -3.14 -5.51
C ASP A 188 -11.96 -2.27 -6.39
N LEU A 189 -13.06 -1.74 -5.86
CA LEU A 189 -13.92 -0.79 -6.58
C LEU A 189 -13.16 0.47 -6.97
N GLY A 190 -12.33 1.01 -6.06
CA GLY A 190 -11.50 2.19 -6.32
C GLY A 190 -10.44 1.97 -7.39
N ARG A 191 -9.92 0.75 -7.47
CA ARG A 191 -8.92 0.35 -8.45
C ARG A 191 -9.53 0.08 -9.84
N THR A 192 -10.75 -0.47 -9.90
CA THR A 192 -11.36 -0.92 -11.16
C THR A 192 -12.33 0.10 -11.76
N HIS A 193 -13.25 0.64 -11.00
CA HIS A 193 -14.34 1.50 -11.47
C HIS A 193 -14.19 2.97 -11.04
N CYS A 194 -14.05 3.22 -9.74
CA CYS A 194 -14.01 4.58 -9.22
C CYS A 194 -12.60 5.19 -9.29
N ARG A 195 -12.02 5.27 -10.47
CA ARG A 195 -10.70 5.87 -10.76
C ARG A 195 -10.78 7.40 -10.78
N ALA A 196 -9.67 8.08 -11.09
CA ALA A 196 -9.65 9.53 -11.34
C ALA A 196 -10.67 9.89 -12.43
N VAL A 197 -10.59 9.24 -13.60
CA VAL A 197 -11.67 9.21 -14.59
C VAL A 197 -12.51 7.95 -14.30
N PRO A 198 -13.75 8.09 -13.81
CA PRO A 198 -14.54 6.96 -13.36
C PRO A 198 -15.11 6.13 -14.52
N GLN A 199 -15.16 4.83 -14.33
CA GLN A 199 -15.85 3.88 -15.19
C GLN A 199 -17.15 3.47 -14.48
N CYS A 200 -18.23 4.21 -14.74
CA CYS A 200 -19.50 4.04 -14.03
C CYS A 200 -20.36 2.90 -14.56
N GLU A 201 -20.08 2.41 -15.78
CA GLU A 201 -20.74 1.24 -16.32
C GLU A 201 -20.35 -0.01 -15.51
N GLY A 202 -21.33 -0.83 -15.12
CA GLY A 202 -21.11 -1.99 -14.27
C GLY A 202 -20.68 -1.70 -12.82
N CYS A 203 -20.61 -0.43 -12.40
CA CYS A 203 -20.27 -0.06 -11.03
C CYS A 203 -21.42 -0.47 -10.08
N PRO A 204 -21.14 -1.28 -9.02
CA PRO A 204 -22.18 -1.75 -8.10
C PRO A 204 -22.83 -0.63 -7.30
N LEU A 205 -22.13 0.50 -7.11
CA LEU A 205 -22.65 1.66 -6.40
C LEU A 205 -23.27 2.73 -7.31
N ALA A 206 -23.39 2.47 -8.62
CA ALA A 206 -23.84 3.45 -9.59
C ALA A 206 -25.22 4.07 -9.26
N ARG A 207 -26.18 3.23 -8.79
CA ARG A 207 -27.54 3.68 -8.44
C ARG A 207 -27.56 4.55 -7.19
N ALA A 208 -26.67 4.31 -6.24
CA ALA A 208 -26.57 5.07 -4.98
C ALA A 208 -25.64 6.30 -5.10
N CYS A 209 -24.86 6.41 -6.18
CA CYS A 209 -23.84 7.41 -6.32
C CYS A 209 -24.42 8.80 -6.61
N ARG A 210 -24.28 9.72 -5.64
CA ARG A 210 -24.76 11.10 -5.77
C ARG A 210 -24.01 11.86 -6.85
N TRP A 211 -22.68 11.69 -6.90
CA TRP A 211 -21.87 12.34 -7.94
C TRP A 211 -22.29 11.93 -9.36
N ARG A 212 -22.56 10.64 -9.59
CA ARG A 212 -23.01 10.17 -10.91
C ARG A 212 -24.33 10.79 -11.33
N ARG A 213 -25.26 10.96 -10.38
CA ARG A 213 -26.55 11.60 -10.67
C ARG A 213 -26.40 13.07 -11.02
N ALA A 214 -25.49 13.78 -10.34
CA ALA A 214 -25.20 15.18 -10.62
C ALA A 214 -24.37 15.37 -11.89
N ASN A 215 -23.62 14.33 -12.35
CA ASN A 215 -22.73 14.39 -13.50
C ASN A 215 -23.02 13.26 -14.50
N PRO A 216 -24.17 13.27 -15.20
CA PRO A 216 -24.60 12.19 -16.10
C PRO A 216 -23.65 11.97 -17.29
N GLY A 217 -22.95 13.00 -17.76
CA GLY A 217 -21.95 12.93 -18.84
C GLY A 217 -20.58 12.41 -18.41
N GLY A 218 -20.38 12.15 -17.11
CA GLY A 218 -19.06 11.87 -16.57
C GLY A 218 -18.15 13.11 -16.66
N GLY A 219 -17.03 13.10 -15.98
CA GLY A 219 -16.05 14.18 -16.05
C GLY A 219 -14.91 13.93 -15.07
N PRO A 220 -13.74 14.55 -15.27
CA PRO A 220 -12.69 14.49 -14.28
C PRO A 220 -13.17 15.25 -13.03
N VAL A 221 -13.24 14.55 -11.91
CA VAL A 221 -13.32 15.23 -10.62
C VAL A 221 -11.90 15.66 -10.26
N ALA A 222 -11.74 16.91 -9.84
CA ALA A 222 -10.50 17.39 -9.26
C ALA A 222 -10.15 16.57 -8.03
N SER A 223 -9.51 15.41 -8.23
CA SER A 223 -8.89 14.64 -7.16
C SER A 223 -7.48 15.17 -7.02
N GLY A 224 -7.17 15.78 -5.88
CA GLY A 224 -5.91 16.44 -5.61
C GLY A 224 -4.67 15.55 -5.51
N SER A 225 -4.64 14.39 -6.13
CA SER A 225 -3.41 13.60 -6.25
C SER A 225 -2.64 14.08 -7.47
N ARG A 226 -1.58 14.83 -7.24
CA ARG A 226 -0.57 15.06 -8.28
C ARG A 226 -0.08 13.70 -8.76
N GLY A 227 -0.24 13.40 -10.05
CA GLY A 227 0.27 12.18 -10.67
C GLY A 227 1.77 12.03 -10.38
N GLN A 228 2.24 10.78 -10.26
CA GLN A 228 3.67 10.54 -10.13
C GLN A 228 4.40 11.07 -11.38
N SER A 229 5.54 11.75 -11.17
CA SER A 229 6.43 12.14 -12.26
C SER A 229 6.85 10.91 -13.08
N ARG A 230 7.24 11.11 -14.35
CA ARG A 230 7.79 10.03 -15.19
C ARG A 230 8.90 9.29 -14.45
N PHE A 231 8.95 7.96 -14.60
CA PHE A 231 9.99 7.13 -13.97
C PHE A 231 11.34 7.34 -14.66
N ALA A 232 11.35 7.29 -15.99
CA ALA A 232 12.56 7.47 -16.79
C ALA A 232 13.21 8.83 -16.49
N GLY A 233 14.50 8.80 -16.21
CA GLY A 233 15.30 9.97 -15.85
C GLY A 233 15.05 10.49 -14.42
N SER A 234 14.16 9.90 -13.63
CA SER A 234 13.90 10.37 -12.26
C SER A 234 14.94 9.87 -11.25
N MET A 235 15.03 10.55 -10.10
CA MET A 235 15.87 10.09 -8.98
C MET A 235 15.44 8.70 -8.47
N ARG A 236 14.17 8.29 -8.65
CA ARG A 236 13.69 6.94 -8.33
C ARG A 236 14.35 5.89 -9.20
N GLU A 237 14.60 6.18 -10.48
CA GLU A 237 15.31 5.29 -11.38
C GLU A 237 16.77 5.15 -10.97
N VAL A 238 17.47 6.26 -10.71
CA VAL A 238 18.86 6.24 -10.24
C VAL A 238 19.00 5.36 -9.01
N ARG A 239 18.17 5.60 -8.00
CA ARG A 239 18.14 4.82 -6.75
C ARG A 239 17.84 3.34 -6.99
N GLY A 240 16.91 3.05 -7.90
CA GLY A 240 16.57 1.67 -8.28
C GLY A 240 17.75 0.94 -8.89
N ARG A 241 18.41 1.54 -9.91
CA ARG A 241 19.55 0.94 -10.58
C ARG A 241 20.75 0.72 -9.65
N ILE A 242 21.04 1.66 -8.73
CA ILE A 242 22.09 1.47 -7.73
C ILE A 242 21.81 0.22 -6.88
N VAL A 243 20.59 0.08 -6.38
CA VAL A 243 20.21 -1.08 -5.56
C VAL A 243 20.28 -2.37 -6.37
N ASP A 244 19.87 -2.35 -7.64
CA ASP A 244 19.94 -3.53 -8.51
C ASP A 244 21.39 -3.98 -8.75
N VAL A 245 22.32 -3.04 -8.96
CA VAL A 245 23.77 -3.35 -9.03
C VAL A 245 24.27 -4.00 -7.75
N LEU A 246 23.89 -3.45 -6.58
CA LEU A 246 24.33 -3.96 -5.27
C LEU A 246 23.63 -5.27 -4.85
N ARG A 247 22.54 -5.67 -5.49
CA ARG A 247 21.95 -7.01 -5.32
C ARG A 247 22.81 -8.11 -5.91
N GLY A 248 23.46 -7.82 -7.04
CA GLY A 248 24.31 -8.75 -7.77
C GLY A 248 25.78 -8.70 -7.37
N ARG A 249 26.19 -7.75 -6.52
CA ARG A 249 27.61 -7.57 -6.13
C ARG A 249 27.73 -7.38 -4.62
N PRO A 250 28.78 -7.94 -3.97
CA PRO A 250 29.02 -7.75 -2.54
C PRO A 250 29.23 -6.28 -2.17
N THR A 251 29.99 -5.57 -3.01
CA THR A 251 30.32 -4.14 -2.88
C THR A 251 30.51 -3.50 -4.25
N ALA A 252 30.35 -2.18 -4.34
CA ALA A 252 30.70 -1.38 -5.51
C ALA A 252 31.19 0.01 -5.11
N GLY A 253 32.28 0.49 -5.71
CA GLY A 253 32.74 1.88 -5.57
C GLY A 253 31.91 2.84 -6.43
N LEU A 254 32.06 4.16 -6.18
CA LEU A 254 31.31 5.20 -6.89
C LEU A 254 31.49 5.09 -8.42
N THR A 255 32.71 4.99 -8.92
CA THR A 255 33.01 4.88 -10.36
C THR A 255 32.31 3.67 -10.99
N ALA A 256 32.32 2.51 -10.31
CA ALA A 256 31.65 1.32 -10.79
C ALA A 256 30.12 1.48 -10.82
N LEU A 257 29.54 2.18 -9.84
CA LEU A 257 28.10 2.49 -9.81
C LEU A 257 27.72 3.48 -10.91
N VAL A 258 28.52 4.52 -11.13
CA VAL A 258 28.32 5.47 -12.25
C VAL A 258 28.32 4.74 -13.59
N GLY A 259 29.35 3.93 -13.87
CA GLY A 259 29.45 3.16 -15.12
C GLY A 259 28.28 2.17 -15.29
N ALA A 260 27.91 1.44 -14.22
CA ALA A 260 26.86 0.43 -14.30
C ALA A 260 25.44 1.02 -14.40
N THR A 261 25.20 2.22 -13.83
CA THR A 261 23.88 2.86 -13.86
C THR A 261 23.66 3.74 -15.08
N GLY A 262 24.74 4.26 -15.69
CA GLY A 262 24.71 5.18 -16.82
C GLY A 262 24.25 6.60 -16.46
N PHE A 263 24.29 6.97 -15.18
CA PHE A 263 23.97 8.32 -14.72
C PHE A 263 25.22 9.11 -14.34
N THR A 264 25.11 10.44 -14.30
CA THR A 264 26.23 11.30 -13.91
C THR A 264 26.65 11.07 -12.46
N THR A 265 27.92 11.30 -12.15
CA THR A 265 28.48 11.16 -10.79
C THR A 265 27.65 11.91 -9.75
N ALA A 266 27.33 13.18 -9.99
CA ALA A 266 26.53 13.99 -9.08
C ALA A 266 25.15 13.38 -8.75
N ARG A 267 24.49 12.80 -9.76
CA ARG A 267 23.19 12.15 -9.54
C ARG A 267 23.31 10.86 -8.72
N VAL A 268 24.36 10.08 -8.98
CA VAL A 268 24.64 8.85 -8.23
C VAL A 268 24.98 9.16 -6.79
N GLU A 269 25.77 10.21 -6.51
CA GLU A 269 26.11 10.65 -5.16
C GLU A 269 24.87 11.09 -4.36
N VAL A 270 24.02 11.97 -4.91
CA VAL A 270 22.76 12.39 -4.30
C VAL A 270 21.85 11.19 -4.01
N ALA A 271 21.79 10.23 -4.94
CA ALA A 271 21.01 9.01 -4.73
C ALA A 271 21.58 8.13 -3.61
N LEU A 272 22.91 7.98 -3.56
CA LEU A 272 23.61 7.21 -2.51
C LEU A 272 23.41 7.82 -1.13
N GLU A 273 23.53 9.13 -0.99
CA GLU A 273 23.24 9.82 0.29
C GLU A 273 21.83 9.52 0.79
N GLY A 274 20.84 9.62 -0.10
CA GLY A 274 19.46 9.27 0.23
C GLY A 274 19.26 7.79 0.56
N LEU A 275 19.95 6.87 -0.14
CA LEU A 275 19.89 5.44 0.11
C LEU A 275 20.54 5.05 1.44
N VAL A 276 21.65 5.70 1.80
CA VAL A 276 22.32 5.51 3.10
C VAL A 276 21.43 6.03 4.24
N ARG A 277 20.88 7.23 4.10
CA ARG A 277 19.94 7.80 5.08
C ARG A 277 18.73 6.90 5.31
N ASP A 278 18.19 6.30 4.25
CA ASP A 278 17.06 5.37 4.31
C ASP A 278 17.43 3.98 4.84
N GLY A 279 18.73 3.70 5.06
CA GLY A 279 19.25 2.39 5.49
C GLY A 279 19.12 1.29 4.45
N VAL A 280 18.97 1.66 3.18
CA VAL A 280 18.91 0.73 2.03
C VAL A 280 20.31 0.31 1.57
N VAL A 281 21.28 1.21 1.74
CA VAL A 281 22.69 1.01 1.41
C VAL A 281 23.53 1.43 2.59
N GLU A 282 24.65 0.80 2.81
CA GLU A 282 25.68 1.26 3.76
C GLU A 282 27.00 1.54 3.05
N ARG A 283 27.72 2.53 3.56
CA ARG A 283 29.08 2.83 3.11
C ARG A 283 30.08 1.94 3.84
N SER A 284 31.00 1.33 3.10
CA SER A 284 32.08 0.50 3.64
C SER A 284 33.41 0.98 3.05
N GLY A 285 34.07 1.88 3.77
CA GLY A 285 35.26 2.58 3.27
C GLY A 285 34.94 3.44 2.05
N ARG A 286 35.59 3.14 0.91
CA ARG A 286 35.36 3.80 -0.39
C ARG A 286 34.27 3.13 -1.24
N SER A 287 33.62 2.10 -0.73
CA SER A 287 32.60 1.33 -1.44
C SER A 287 31.25 1.36 -0.75
N TYR A 288 30.23 0.89 -1.42
CA TYR A 288 28.85 0.78 -0.96
C TYR A 288 28.39 -0.67 -1.08
N ARG A 289 27.49 -1.09 -0.17
CA ARG A 289 26.90 -2.44 -0.18
C ARG A 289 25.48 -2.43 0.38
N LEU A 290 24.75 -3.53 0.20
CA LEU A 290 23.53 -3.75 0.95
C LEU A 290 23.90 -4.05 2.42
N PRO A 291 23.16 -3.50 3.41
CA PRO A 291 23.45 -3.70 4.83
C PRO A 291 23.36 -5.17 5.25
N ARG A 292 24.28 -5.61 6.11
CA ARG A 292 24.29 -6.95 6.68
C ARG A 292 23.13 -7.19 7.65
#